data_8df8c6b2a05ce0eb5d2406d7acfb6162
#
_entry.id   8df8c6b2a05ce0eb5d2406d7acfb6162
#
_cell.length_a   1.000
_cell.length_b   1.000
_cell.length_c   1.000
_cell.angle_alpha   90.00
_cell.angle_beta   90.00
_cell.angle_gamma   90.00
#
_symmetry.space_group_name_H-M   'P 1'
#
loop_
_entity.id
_entity.type
_entity.pdbx_description
1 polymer ?
#
loop_
_entity_poly.entity_id
_entity_poly.type
_entity_poly.pdbx_seq_one_letter_code
_entity_poly.pdbx_strand_id
1 'polypeptide(L)'
;MEKRETFIQAVSKELIGKFLQFIQLDNDTCDPFNLNELIDELSRKQKEELWQRLKNLLVDVLLESPVEGWQAAKAPSEDSLKAEQGSKMHRNIEIIHAITSVILASVSVINERENYEALLECAVILNGILYALPEGERVLQGSIQDLCVKWWERGLPAKENMGKTAFVMLLRRSLRTRTGADICRLWRIHQALYCFDYHLEESREIKDMLLECFINVNYIKKEEGRRFLSSLFNWNINFIKMIHGAIKNQLQGLPKSLMVHIAEIYFRAWKKASGKIMEAIENGCIQDFMHHGVHLPRRSPVHSRVRKVLSYFHHQKEVRQGVEEMLYKLYKPILWRGLKARNSEVRSNAALLFVEAFPIRHPGFNAIEMDSEIQKQFEELYGSLVFVK
;
A
#
# COMPACT_ATOMS: atom_id res chain seq x y z
N MET A 1 28.86 18.73 25.98
CA MET A 1 29.97 18.31 25.11
C MET A 1 30.40 16.88 25.42
N GLU A 2 30.67 16.54 26.66
CA GLU A 2 31.17 15.23 27.09
C GLU A 2 30.28 14.04 26.71
N LYS A 3 28.96 14.15 26.84
CA LYS A 3 27.99 13.09 26.47
C LYS A 3 28.02 12.75 24.97
N ARG A 4 28.18 13.75 24.09
CA ARG A 4 28.21 13.59 22.63
C ARG A 4 29.48 12.88 22.16
N GLU A 5 30.63 13.30 22.69
CA GLU A 5 31.93 12.67 22.38
C GLU A 5 31.95 11.24 22.89
N THR A 6 31.43 11.00 24.10
CA THR A 6 31.34 9.66 24.68
C THR A 6 30.46 8.75 23.84
N PHE A 7 29.33 9.24 23.28
CA PHE A 7 28.47 8.48 22.38
C PHE A 7 29.21 8.11 21.07
N ILE A 8 29.86 9.09 20.43
CA ILE A 8 30.60 8.85 19.18
C ILE A 8 31.72 7.82 19.41
N GLN A 9 32.48 7.94 20.50
CA GLN A 9 33.53 7.00 20.86
C GLN A 9 33.00 5.60 21.19
N ALA A 10 31.80 5.51 21.75
CA ALA A 10 31.15 4.22 22.04
C ALA A 10 30.84 3.39 20.79
N VAL A 11 30.71 4.05 19.62
CA VAL A 11 30.52 3.37 18.34
C VAL A 11 31.82 2.75 17.85
N SER A 12 32.20 1.67 18.51
CA SER A 12 33.42 0.88 18.18
C SER A 12 33.23 -0.56 18.68
N LYS A 13 33.99 -1.47 18.11
CA LYS A 13 33.99 -2.89 18.49
C LYS A 13 34.36 -3.11 19.96
N GLU A 14 35.26 -2.29 20.48
CA GLU A 14 35.76 -2.38 21.86
C GLU A 14 34.73 -1.91 22.88
N LEU A 15 33.87 -0.99 22.51
CA LEU A 15 32.90 -0.33 23.40
C LEU A 15 31.42 -0.66 23.07
N ILE A 16 31.18 -1.75 22.31
CA ILE A 16 29.82 -2.19 21.90
C ILE A 16 28.83 -2.19 23.07
N GLY A 17 29.24 -2.66 24.24
CA GLY A 17 28.35 -2.69 25.41
C GLY A 17 27.86 -1.30 25.83
N LYS A 18 28.71 -0.29 25.77
CA LYS A 18 28.32 1.10 26.02
C LYS A 18 27.43 1.66 24.93
N PHE A 19 27.71 1.33 23.67
CA PHE A 19 26.89 1.74 22.54
C PHE A 19 25.46 1.21 22.67
N LEU A 20 25.30 -0.09 22.97
CA LEU A 20 23.98 -0.70 23.17
C LEU A 20 23.24 -0.08 24.39
N GLN A 21 23.95 0.25 25.48
CA GLN A 21 23.35 0.96 26.61
C GLN A 21 22.77 2.32 26.22
N PHE A 22 23.46 3.12 25.39
CA PHE A 22 22.92 4.39 24.89
C PHE A 22 21.62 4.19 24.10
N ILE A 23 21.56 3.15 23.25
CA ILE A 23 20.36 2.87 22.47
C ILE A 23 19.21 2.34 23.32
N GLN A 24 19.50 1.58 24.40
CA GLN A 24 18.49 1.13 25.35
C GLN A 24 17.90 2.30 26.14
N LEU A 25 18.71 3.30 26.53
CA LEU A 25 18.26 4.51 27.23
C LEU A 25 17.32 5.38 26.36
N ASP A 26 17.46 5.37 25.03
CA ASP A 26 16.53 6.08 24.13
C ASP A 26 15.10 5.50 24.21
N ASN A 27 14.96 4.24 24.62
CA ASN A 27 13.69 3.58 24.83
C ASN A 27 13.17 3.65 26.28
N ASP A 28 13.95 4.23 27.20
CA ASP A 28 13.57 4.36 28.60
C ASP A 28 12.78 5.66 28.83
N THR A 29 11.56 5.53 29.33
CA THR A 29 10.69 6.67 29.63
C THR A 29 11.10 7.43 30.91
N CYS A 30 12.01 6.88 31.71
CA CYS A 30 12.42 7.44 33.00
C CYS A 30 13.63 8.37 32.93
N ASP A 31 14.50 8.22 31.94
CA ASP A 31 15.65 9.13 31.68
C ASP A 31 15.62 9.59 30.22
N PRO A 32 15.36 10.88 29.94
CA PRO A 32 15.18 11.37 28.59
C PRO A 32 16.52 11.45 27.85
N PHE A 33 17.03 10.33 27.36
CA PHE A 33 18.03 10.29 26.33
C PHE A 33 17.29 10.25 24.99
N ASN A 34 17.30 11.35 24.25
CA ASN A 34 16.69 11.43 22.93
C ASN A 34 17.78 11.36 21.86
N LEU A 35 17.83 10.22 21.16
CA LEU A 35 18.81 9.98 20.11
C LEU A 35 18.69 11.01 18.97
N ASN A 36 17.47 11.40 18.60
CA ASN A 36 17.25 12.38 17.55
C ASN A 36 17.79 13.75 17.92
N GLU A 37 17.56 14.21 19.15
CA GLU A 37 18.09 15.48 19.68
C GLU A 37 19.62 15.46 19.75
N LEU A 38 20.20 14.35 20.21
CA LEU A 38 21.65 14.20 20.28
C LEU A 38 22.27 14.34 18.90
N ILE A 39 21.70 13.66 17.87
CA ILE A 39 22.24 13.69 16.51
C ILE A 39 22.04 15.06 15.86
N ASP A 40 20.93 15.73 16.12
CA ASP A 40 20.64 17.07 15.59
C ASP A 40 21.65 18.10 16.12
N GLU A 41 22.03 17.97 17.40
CA GLU A 41 22.99 18.84 18.05
C GLU A 41 24.47 18.59 17.67
N LEU A 42 24.79 17.50 16.95
CA LEU A 42 26.17 17.24 16.51
C LEU A 42 26.62 18.26 15.45
N SER A 43 27.87 18.71 15.59
CA SER A 43 28.53 19.47 14.55
C SER A 43 28.71 18.62 13.29
N ARG A 44 28.93 19.28 12.14
CA ARG A 44 29.19 18.60 10.86
C ARG A 44 30.29 17.55 10.97
N LYS A 45 31.42 17.90 11.55
CA LYS A 45 32.55 16.98 11.72
C LYS A 45 32.19 15.77 12.60
N GLN A 46 31.45 16.01 13.66
CA GLN A 46 31.02 14.94 14.54
C GLN A 46 30.01 13.99 13.87
N LYS A 47 29.12 14.50 13.02
CA LYS A 47 28.21 13.66 12.21
C LYS A 47 28.98 12.79 11.22
N GLU A 48 29.91 13.40 10.46
CA GLU A 48 30.76 12.68 9.49
C GLU A 48 31.59 11.60 10.18
N GLU A 49 32.16 11.90 11.36
CA GLU A 49 32.91 10.93 12.17
C GLU A 49 32.00 9.79 12.68
N LEU A 50 30.81 10.12 13.20
CA LEU A 50 29.83 9.14 13.66
C LEU A 50 29.46 8.16 12.52
N TRP A 51 29.14 8.69 11.35
CA TRP A 51 28.76 7.87 10.20
C TRP A 51 29.89 6.96 9.72
N GLN A 52 31.12 7.44 9.74
CA GLN A 52 32.28 6.62 9.40
C GLN A 52 32.50 5.49 10.41
N ARG A 53 32.33 5.76 11.71
CA ARG A 53 32.42 4.74 12.77
C ARG A 53 31.31 3.69 12.65
N LEU A 54 30.07 4.11 12.38
CA LEU A 54 28.96 3.21 12.14
C LEU A 54 29.21 2.28 10.95
N LYS A 55 29.74 2.81 9.83
CA LYS A 55 30.14 2.02 8.67
C LYS A 55 31.16 0.96 9.05
N ASN A 56 32.24 1.35 9.72
CA ASN A 56 33.30 0.42 10.12
C ASN A 56 32.74 -0.68 11.04
N LEU A 57 31.96 -0.31 12.05
CA LEU A 57 31.33 -1.27 12.96
C LEU A 57 30.38 -2.23 12.24
N LEU A 58 29.56 -1.73 11.30
CA LEU A 58 28.65 -2.56 10.51
C LEU A 58 29.41 -3.58 9.66
N VAL A 59 30.47 -3.14 8.99
CA VAL A 59 31.33 -4.02 8.18
C VAL A 59 32.00 -5.08 9.03
N ASP A 60 32.57 -4.70 10.18
CA ASP A 60 33.21 -5.63 11.12
C ASP A 60 32.25 -6.72 11.60
N VAL A 61 31.03 -6.33 12.00
CA VAL A 61 29.99 -7.27 12.46
C VAL A 61 29.59 -8.26 11.35
N LEU A 62 29.45 -7.79 10.12
CA LEU A 62 29.05 -8.62 8.99
C LEU A 62 30.19 -9.55 8.52
N LEU A 63 31.46 -9.09 8.61
CA LEU A 63 32.62 -9.94 8.32
C LEU A 63 32.80 -11.07 9.36
N GLU A 64 32.49 -10.80 10.63
CA GLU A 64 32.56 -11.82 11.70
C GLU A 64 31.43 -12.84 11.62
N SER A 65 30.29 -12.48 11.08
CA SER A 65 29.11 -13.34 10.95
C SER A 65 28.37 -13.03 9.65
N PRO A 66 28.81 -13.65 8.54
CA PRO A 66 28.15 -13.48 7.24
C PRO A 66 26.69 -13.88 7.28
N VAL A 67 25.83 -13.07 6.63
CA VAL A 67 24.37 -13.23 6.66
C VAL A 67 23.86 -14.51 6.02
N GLU A 68 24.63 -15.10 5.12
CA GLU A 68 24.31 -16.38 4.47
C GLU A 68 24.17 -17.54 5.48
N GLY A 69 24.90 -17.45 6.59
CA GLY A 69 24.84 -18.42 7.68
C GLY A 69 23.63 -18.29 8.62
N TRP A 70 22.93 -17.14 8.60
CA TRP A 70 21.91 -16.82 9.62
C TRP A 70 20.63 -17.65 9.48
N GLN A 71 20.26 -18.05 8.27
CA GLN A 71 19.08 -18.91 8.05
C GLN A 71 19.33 -20.35 8.53
N ALA A 72 20.57 -20.85 8.39
CA ALA A 72 20.94 -22.21 8.81
C ALA A 72 21.09 -22.35 10.34
N ALA A 73 21.44 -21.29 11.05
CA ALA A 73 21.66 -21.30 12.49
C ALA A 73 20.37 -21.46 13.33
N LYS A 74 19.18 -21.39 12.70
CA LYS A 74 17.88 -21.51 13.39
C LYS A 74 17.34 -22.94 13.53
N ALA A 75 17.99 -23.97 13.02
CA ALA A 75 17.55 -25.33 13.22
C ALA A 75 17.79 -25.72 14.70
N PRO A 76 16.77 -26.14 15.46
CA PRO A 76 16.97 -26.61 16.83
C PRO A 76 17.88 -27.86 16.83
N SER A 77 19.03 -27.75 17.46
CA SER A 77 19.94 -28.86 17.65
C SER A 77 20.56 -28.83 19.03
N GLU A 78 20.71 -29.98 19.64
CA GLU A 78 21.29 -30.21 20.97
C GLU A 78 22.82 -29.99 21.04
N ASP A 79 23.46 -29.57 19.96
CA ASP A 79 24.92 -29.33 19.89
C ASP A 79 25.30 -27.99 20.52
N SER A 80 26.20 -28.06 21.51
CA SER A 80 26.73 -26.87 22.21
C SER A 80 27.39 -25.82 21.29
N LEU A 81 28.02 -26.24 20.20
CA LEU A 81 28.60 -25.35 19.19
C LEU A 81 27.53 -24.50 18.46
N LYS A 82 26.34 -25.07 18.22
CA LYS A 82 25.25 -24.33 17.57
C LYS A 82 24.55 -23.38 18.52
N ALA A 83 24.51 -23.66 19.82
CA ALA A 83 24.00 -22.76 20.85
C ALA A 83 24.89 -21.51 20.97
N GLU A 84 26.21 -21.66 20.91
CA GLU A 84 27.16 -20.57 20.93
C GLU A 84 27.08 -19.69 19.65
N GLN A 85 26.93 -20.32 18.48
CA GLN A 85 26.68 -19.63 17.23
C GLN A 85 25.33 -18.86 17.25
N GLY A 86 24.28 -19.43 17.83
CA GLY A 86 22.98 -18.76 17.98
C GLY A 86 23.04 -17.52 18.88
N SER A 87 23.78 -17.60 20.00
CA SER A 87 24.02 -16.49 20.91
C SER A 87 24.81 -15.35 20.25
N LYS A 88 25.86 -15.70 19.48
CA LYS A 88 26.66 -14.73 18.72
C LYS A 88 25.81 -14.03 17.64
N MET A 89 25.01 -14.79 16.92
CA MET A 89 24.08 -14.26 15.91
C MET A 89 23.08 -13.26 16.53
N HIS A 90 22.48 -13.61 17.66
CA HIS A 90 21.52 -12.74 18.34
C HIS A 90 22.17 -11.42 18.74
N ARG A 91 23.37 -11.45 19.33
CA ARG A 91 24.13 -10.24 19.66
C ARG A 91 24.43 -9.38 18.43
N ASN A 92 24.81 -9.99 17.30
CA ASN A 92 25.08 -9.25 16.08
C ASN A 92 23.82 -8.59 15.51
N ILE A 93 22.67 -9.24 15.59
CA ILE A 93 21.37 -8.68 15.23
C ILE A 93 21.04 -7.45 16.10
N GLU A 94 21.27 -7.51 17.41
CA GLU A 94 21.10 -6.36 18.31
C GLU A 94 21.99 -5.18 17.92
N ILE A 95 23.27 -5.45 17.59
CA ILE A 95 24.21 -4.41 17.16
C ILE A 95 23.77 -3.78 15.85
N ILE A 96 23.36 -4.59 14.87
CA ILE A 96 22.87 -4.08 13.59
C ILE A 96 21.58 -3.29 13.76
N HIS A 97 20.69 -3.71 14.67
CA HIS A 97 19.49 -2.96 15.01
C HIS A 97 19.84 -1.59 15.63
N ALA A 98 20.79 -1.55 16.56
CA ALA A 98 21.27 -0.31 17.15
C ALA A 98 21.88 0.64 16.09
N ILE A 99 22.74 0.11 15.21
CA ILE A 99 23.31 0.86 14.08
C ILE A 99 22.17 1.41 13.19
N THR A 100 21.18 0.57 12.84
CA THR A 100 20.04 0.96 12.00
C THR A 100 19.26 2.11 12.64
N SER A 101 19.06 2.10 13.97
CA SER A 101 18.36 3.15 14.70
C SER A 101 19.10 4.49 14.60
N VAL A 102 20.43 4.49 14.75
CA VAL A 102 21.25 5.71 14.62
C VAL A 102 21.25 6.24 13.19
N ILE A 103 21.34 5.35 12.19
CA ILE A 103 21.27 5.73 10.78
C ILE A 103 19.91 6.32 10.44
N LEU A 104 18.81 5.68 10.90
CA LEU A 104 17.44 6.16 10.69
C LEU A 104 17.23 7.56 11.28
N ALA A 105 17.75 7.82 12.49
CA ALA A 105 17.73 9.14 13.11
C ALA A 105 18.55 10.15 12.29
N SER A 106 19.74 9.74 11.83
CA SER A 106 20.64 10.56 11.01
C SER A 106 20.02 11.04 9.69
N VAL A 107 19.17 10.22 9.06
CA VAL A 107 18.52 10.60 7.78
C VAL A 107 17.75 11.92 7.89
N SER A 108 17.17 12.24 9.06
CA SER A 108 16.42 13.48 9.28
C SER A 108 17.29 14.74 9.22
N VAL A 109 18.55 14.64 9.60
CA VAL A 109 19.47 15.77 9.80
C VAL A 109 20.52 15.92 8.70
N ILE A 110 20.42 15.13 7.62
CA ILE A 110 21.33 15.25 6.46
C ILE A 110 21.12 16.62 5.78
N ASN A 111 22.20 17.33 5.56
CA ASN A 111 22.25 18.56 4.76
C ASN A 111 23.12 18.36 3.52
N GLU A 112 22.82 19.08 2.44
CA GLU A 112 23.57 19.02 1.17
C GLU A 112 25.08 19.34 1.31
N ARG A 113 25.46 20.04 2.38
CA ARG A 113 26.85 20.45 2.65
C ARG A 113 27.67 19.39 3.40
N GLU A 114 27.03 18.33 3.91
CA GLU A 114 27.69 17.27 4.67
C GLU A 114 28.15 16.13 3.75
N ASN A 115 29.29 15.52 4.09
CA ASN A 115 29.70 14.28 3.42
C ASN A 115 29.01 13.09 4.10
N TYR A 116 27.92 12.59 3.49
CA TYR A 116 27.17 11.45 3.99
C TYR A 116 27.42 10.16 3.20
N GLU A 117 28.57 10.04 2.51
CA GLU A 117 28.93 8.83 1.74
C GLU A 117 28.97 7.57 2.63
N ALA A 118 29.57 7.66 3.82
CA ALA A 118 29.58 6.55 4.77
C ALA A 118 28.17 6.15 5.24
N LEU A 119 27.29 7.13 5.40
CA LEU A 119 25.88 6.88 5.76
C LEU A 119 25.13 6.19 4.60
N LEU A 120 25.38 6.62 3.36
CA LEU A 120 24.83 5.98 2.16
C LEU A 120 25.28 4.52 2.05
N GLU A 121 26.57 4.26 2.24
CA GLU A 121 27.08 2.89 2.21
C GLU A 121 26.43 2.01 3.28
N CYS A 122 26.27 2.52 4.52
CA CYS A 122 25.53 1.80 5.57
C CYS A 122 24.09 1.47 5.13
N ALA A 123 23.37 2.44 4.57
CA ALA A 123 22.00 2.25 4.14
C ALA A 123 21.88 1.20 3.02
N VAL A 124 22.83 1.22 2.06
CA VAL A 124 22.90 0.23 0.97
C VAL A 124 23.22 -1.17 1.50
N ILE A 125 24.17 -1.31 2.42
CA ILE A 125 24.49 -2.59 3.06
C ILE A 125 23.28 -3.14 3.83
N LEU A 126 22.64 -2.31 4.66
CA LEU A 126 21.44 -2.70 5.41
C LEU A 126 20.28 -3.11 4.49
N ASN A 127 20.08 -2.41 3.40
CA ASN A 127 19.09 -2.81 2.39
C ASN A 127 19.46 -4.17 1.76
N GLY A 128 20.74 -4.41 1.48
CA GLY A 128 21.22 -5.67 0.89
C GLY A 128 20.96 -6.89 1.78
N ILE A 129 21.09 -6.76 3.08
CA ILE A 129 20.88 -7.88 4.02
C ILE A 129 19.40 -8.22 4.26
N LEU A 130 18.45 -7.39 3.82
CA LEU A 130 17.01 -7.65 4.03
C LEU A 130 16.53 -9.02 3.56
N TYR A 131 17.07 -9.51 2.44
CA TYR A 131 16.70 -10.83 1.89
C TYR A 131 17.27 -12.00 2.68
N ALA A 132 18.39 -11.80 3.34
CA ALA A 132 19.09 -12.82 4.10
C ALA A 132 18.63 -12.91 5.57
N LEU A 133 17.94 -11.87 6.07
CA LEU A 133 17.44 -11.87 7.45
C LEU A 133 16.43 -13.00 7.68
N PRO A 134 16.56 -13.74 8.80
CA PRO A 134 15.60 -14.76 9.19
C PRO A 134 14.19 -14.16 9.38
N GLU A 135 13.13 -14.89 9.00
CA GLU A 135 11.73 -14.44 9.11
C GLU A 135 11.32 -14.05 10.56
N GLY A 136 12.02 -14.55 11.57
CA GLY A 136 11.78 -14.23 12.98
C GLY A 136 12.27 -12.84 13.39
N GLU A 137 13.21 -12.24 12.65
CA GLU A 137 13.83 -10.95 12.99
C GLU A 137 12.99 -9.76 12.47
N ARG A 138 11.70 -9.77 12.83
CA ARG A 138 10.71 -8.81 12.33
C ARG A 138 11.01 -7.36 12.74
N VAL A 139 11.61 -7.18 13.91
CA VAL A 139 11.94 -5.84 14.44
C VAL A 139 13.03 -5.22 13.59
N LEU A 140 14.14 -5.91 13.37
CA LEU A 140 15.23 -5.44 12.53
C LEU A 140 14.79 -5.22 11.08
N GLN A 141 14.04 -6.19 10.50
CA GLN A 141 13.47 -6.02 9.16
C GLN A 141 12.60 -4.77 9.08
N GLY A 142 11.78 -4.51 10.10
CA GLY A 142 10.92 -3.33 10.18
C GLY A 142 11.73 -2.03 10.22
N SER A 143 12.78 -1.98 11.04
CA SER A 143 13.66 -0.80 11.18
C SER A 143 14.41 -0.50 9.87
N ILE A 144 14.93 -1.53 9.19
CA ILE A 144 15.60 -1.34 7.88
C ILE A 144 14.59 -0.89 6.83
N GLN A 145 13.36 -1.40 6.84
CA GLN A 145 12.32 -0.95 5.93
C GLN A 145 11.91 0.49 6.20
N ASP A 146 11.82 0.91 7.47
CA ASP A 146 11.57 2.31 7.82
C ASP A 146 12.73 3.22 7.36
N LEU A 147 13.98 2.75 7.44
CA LEU A 147 15.13 3.45 6.87
C LEU A 147 14.99 3.62 5.35
N CYS A 148 14.67 2.55 4.62
CA CYS A 148 14.51 2.62 3.16
C CYS A 148 13.35 3.56 2.75
N VAL A 149 12.23 3.52 3.49
CA VAL A 149 11.09 4.41 3.26
C VAL A 149 11.48 5.87 3.49
N LYS A 150 12.16 6.17 4.61
CA LYS A 150 12.58 7.53 4.94
C LYS A 150 13.64 8.05 3.96
N TRP A 151 14.53 7.16 3.52
CA TRP A 151 15.54 7.46 2.48
C TRP A 151 14.89 7.84 1.15
N TRP A 152 13.86 7.06 0.75
CA TRP A 152 13.05 7.34 -0.42
C TRP A 152 12.35 8.70 -0.34
N GLU A 153 11.67 8.97 0.76
CA GLU A 153 10.95 10.24 0.98
C GLU A 153 11.85 11.47 0.96
N ARG A 154 13.09 11.33 1.44
CA ARG A 154 14.12 12.38 1.38
C ARG A 154 14.72 12.56 -0.02
N GLY A 155 14.45 11.67 -0.96
CA GLY A 155 14.96 11.74 -2.32
C GLY A 155 16.48 11.53 -2.44
N LEU A 156 17.08 10.82 -1.49
CA LEU A 156 18.54 10.65 -1.40
C LEU A 156 19.09 9.72 -2.50
N PRO A 157 20.42 9.78 -2.80
CA PRO A 157 21.04 8.92 -3.79
C PRO A 157 20.78 7.43 -3.57
N ALA A 158 20.80 6.62 -4.64
CA ALA A 158 20.50 5.18 -4.64
C ALA A 158 19.08 4.81 -4.15
N LYS A 159 18.17 5.77 -3.92
CA LYS A 159 16.80 5.51 -3.45
C LYS A 159 16.03 4.50 -4.31
N GLU A 160 16.27 4.49 -5.63
CA GLU A 160 15.53 3.60 -6.54
C GLU A 160 15.85 2.12 -6.30
N ASN A 161 17.15 1.78 -6.16
CA ASN A 161 17.57 0.41 -5.89
C ASN A 161 17.09 -0.05 -4.50
N MET A 162 17.30 0.78 -3.47
CA MET A 162 16.82 0.50 -2.13
C MET A 162 15.29 0.41 -2.07
N GLY A 163 14.62 1.30 -2.80
CA GLY A 163 13.17 1.32 -2.91
C GLY A 163 12.59 0.07 -3.56
N LYS A 164 13.21 -0.45 -4.63
CA LYS A 164 12.80 -1.71 -5.26
C LYS A 164 12.85 -2.88 -4.27
N THR A 165 13.97 -3.06 -3.59
CA THR A 165 14.15 -4.14 -2.60
C THR A 165 13.13 -4.02 -1.48
N ALA A 166 13.02 -2.84 -0.87
CA ALA A 166 12.07 -2.60 0.21
C ALA A 166 10.62 -2.79 -0.23
N PHE A 167 10.26 -2.34 -1.45
CA PHE A 167 8.92 -2.49 -1.99
C PHE A 167 8.51 -3.96 -2.12
N VAL A 168 9.34 -4.80 -2.74
CA VAL A 168 9.04 -6.24 -2.92
C VAL A 168 8.92 -6.94 -1.57
N MET A 169 9.83 -6.66 -0.64
CA MET A 169 9.80 -7.26 0.69
C MET A 169 8.56 -6.84 1.49
N LEU A 170 8.20 -5.54 1.44
CA LEU A 170 6.98 -5.04 2.07
C LEU A 170 5.73 -5.64 1.46
N LEU A 171 5.69 -5.77 0.13
CA LEU A 171 4.56 -6.37 -0.58
C LEU A 171 4.36 -7.84 -0.17
N ARG A 172 5.41 -8.66 -0.23
CA ARG A 172 5.37 -10.07 0.21
C ARG A 172 4.94 -10.20 1.67
N ARG A 173 5.52 -9.40 2.56
CA ARG A 173 5.25 -9.50 3.99
C ARG A 173 3.84 -9.02 4.34
N SER A 174 3.36 -7.95 3.74
CA SER A 174 2.02 -7.41 3.97
C SER A 174 0.89 -8.34 3.53
N LEU A 175 1.14 -9.20 2.55
CA LEU A 175 0.18 -10.22 2.12
C LEU A 175 0.11 -11.39 3.11
N ARG A 176 1.21 -11.72 3.78
CA ARG A 176 1.31 -12.85 4.74
C ARG A 176 0.96 -12.46 6.17
N THR A 177 1.19 -11.20 6.56
CA THR A 177 0.98 -10.74 7.94
C THR A 177 -0.39 -10.08 8.11
N ARG A 178 -0.94 -10.21 9.32
CA ARG A 178 -2.20 -9.53 9.68
C ARG A 178 -1.98 -8.09 10.18
N THR A 179 -0.73 -7.67 10.32
CA THR A 179 -0.41 -6.32 10.80
C THR A 179 -0.47 -5.33 9.65
N GLY A 180 -1.14 -4.22 9.85
CA GLY A 180 -1.25 -3.23 8.80
C GLY A 180 -0.10 -2.24 8.72
N ALA A 181 0.95 -2.39 9.53
CA ALA A 181 2.12 -1.50 9.51
C ALA A 181 2.84 -1.54 8.16
N ASP A 182 2.99 -2.73 7.58
CA ASP A 182 3.66 -2.90 6.30
C ASP A 182 2.86 -2.30 5.13
N ILE A 183 1.53 -2.28 5.22
CA ILE A 183 0.68 -1.61 4.23
C ILE A 183 0.90 -0.09 4.28
N CYS A 184 1.06 0.49 5.47
CA CYS A 184 1.36 1.92 5.62
C CYS A 184 2.74 2.24 5.03
N ARG A 185 3.77 1.42 5.32
CA ARG A 185 5.11 1.57 4.73
C ARG A 185 5.08 1.44 3.21
N LEU A 186 4.37 0.43 2.70
CA LEU A 186 4.21 0.20 1.26
C LEU A 186 3.56 1.39 0.56
N TRP A 187 2.54 2.00 1.17
CA TRP A 187 1.91 3.21 0.64
C TRP A 187 2.90 4.37 0.53
N ARG A 188 3.76 4.58 1.51
CA ARG A 188 4.76 5.66 1.51
C ARG A 188 5.81 5.49 0.40
N ILE A 189 6.14 4.26 0.02
CA ILE A 189 7.13 3.93 -1.03
C ILE A 189 6.47 3.45 -2.34
N HIS A 190 5.16 3.59 -2.51
CA HIS A 190 4.43 3.01 -3.66
C HIS A 190 4.96 3.45 -5.03
N GLN A 191 5.57 4.61 -5.12
CA GLN A 191 6.17 5.10 -6.37
C GLN A 191 7.37 4.25 -6.82
N ALA A 192 7.99 3.44 -5.95
CA ALA A 192 9.02 2.49 -6.35
C ALA A 192 8.51 1.46 -7.37
N LEU A 193 7.18 1.28 -7.47
CA LEU A 193 6.52 0.50 -8.50
C LEU A 193 6.96 0.90 -9.92
N TYR A 194 7.22 2.18 -10.15
CA TYR A 194 7.62 2.71 -11.47
C TYR A 194 9.10 2.47 -11.82
N CYS A 195 9.90 2.00 -10.86
CA CYS A 195 11.31 1.71 -11.05
C CYS A 195 11.58 0.30 -11.61
N PHE A 196 10.56 -0.57 -11.71
CA PHE A 196 10.70 -1.94 -12.21
C PHE A 196 10.54 -1.99 -13.74
N ASP A 197 11.31 -2.87 -14.37
CA ASP A 197 11.10 -3.26 -15.76
C ASP A 197 10.13 -4.45 -15.81
N TYR A 198 8.89 -4.18 -16.23
CA TYR A 198 7.82 -5.19 -16.29
C TYR A 198 7.85 -6.07 -17.56
N HIS A 199 8.84 -5.91 -18.40
CA HIS A 199 9.11 -6.83 -19.51
C HIS A 199 9.90 -8.07 -19.05
N LEU A 200 10.60 -7.96 -17.92
CA LEU A 200 11.35 -9.06 -17.33
C LEU A 200 10.42 -10.08 -16.66
N GLU A 201 10.82 -11.35 -16.72
CA GLU A 201 10.05 -12.46 -16.13
C GLU A 201 9.95 -12.34 -14.59
N GLU A 202 11.00 -11.84 -13.95
CA GLU A 202 11.07 -11.57 -12.51
C GLU A 202 9.96 -10.61 -12.03
N SER A 203 9.53 -9.70 -12.90
CA SER A 203 8.46 -8.75 -12.59
C SER A 203 7.04 -9.35 -12.69
N ARG A 204 6.90 -10.59 -13.19
CA ARG A 204 5.59 -11.27 -13.25
C ARG A 204 5.07 -11.55 -11.85
N GLU A 205 5.92 -12.03 -10.94
CA GLU A 205 5.56 -12.26 -9.53
C GLU A 205 5.04 -10.99 -8.85
N ILE A 206 5.61 -9.82 -9.19
CA ILE A 206 5.15 -8.55 -8.63
C ILE A 206 3.71 -8.27 -9.08
N LYS A 207 3.38 -8.48 -10.35
CA LYS A 207 2.00 -8.29 -10.85
C LYS A 207 1.00 -9.21 -10.16
N ASP A 208 1.37 -10.47 -9.94
CA ASP A 208 0.51 -11.44 -9.27
C ASP A 208 0.27 -11.05 -7.80
N MET A 209 1.32 -10.64 -7.09
CA MET A 209 1.20 -10.10 -5.72
C MET A 209 0.35 -8.82 -5.66
N LEU A 210 0.46 -7.93 -6.65
CA LEU A 210 -0.38 -6.73 -6.72
C LEU A 210 -1.86 -7.08 -6.92
N LEU A 211 -2.18 -8.11 -7.71
CA LEU A 211 -3.56 -8.60 -7.86
C LEU A 211 -4.07 -9.23 -6.57
N GLU A 212 -3.23 -9.96 -5.84
CA GLU A 212 -3.57 -10.54 -4.54
C GLU A 212 -3.94 -9.47 -3.51
N CYS A 213 -3.35 -8.28 -3.56
CA CYS A 213 -3.72 -7.17 -2.68
C CYS A 213 -5.20 -6.78 -2.81
N PHE A 214 -5.82 -6.90 -4.01
CA PHE A 214 -7.22 -6.53 -4.24
C PHE A 214 -8.23 -7.49 -3.61
N ILE A 215 -7.81 -8.69 -3.26
CA ILE A 215 -8.64 -9.69 -2.58
C ILE A 215 -8.26 -9.83 -1.10
N ASN A 216 -7.21 -9.15 -0.66
CA ASN A 216 -6.76 -9.18 0.73
C ASN A 216 -7.57 -8.20 1.59
N VAL A 217 -8.26 -8.76 2.59
CA VAL A 217 -9.16 -8.01 3.50
C VAL A 217 -8.43 -6.87 4.23
N ASN A 218 -7.16 -7.03 4.58
CA ASN A 218 -6.40 -6.01 5.30
C ASN A 218 -6.13 -4.77 4.43
N TYR A 219 -5.85 -4.96 3.15
CA TYR A 219 -5.70 -3.86 2.19
C TYR A 219 -7.02 -3.11 1.98
N ILE A 220 -8.13 -3.84 1.83
CA ILE A 220 -9.45 -3.25 1.61
C ILE A 220 -9.91 -2.46 2.85
N LYS A 221 -9.66 -2.97 4.06
CA LYS A 221 -10.09 -2.30 5.31
C LYS A 221 -9.28 -1.05 5.64
N LYS A 222 -7.97 -1.05 5.37
CA LYS A 222 -7.09 0.07 5.72
C LYS A 222 -7.17 1.21 4.72
N GLU A 223 -7.08 2.43 5.23
CA GLU A 223 -7.10 3.64 4.41
C GLU A 223 -5.91 3.68 3.45
N GLU A 224 -4.70 3.43 3.93
CA GLU A 224 -3.49 3.39 3.11
C GLU A 224 -3.55 2.27 2.06
N GLY A 225 -4.16 1.13 2.43
CA GLY A 225 -4.41 0.02 1.51
C GLY A 225 -5.34 0.45 0.37
N ARG A 226 -6.47 1.11 0.67
CA ARG A 226 -7.38 1.63 -0.36
C ARG A 226 -6.72 2.68 -1.25
N ARG A 227 -5.89 3.56 -0.67
CA ARG A 227 -5.09 4.53 -1.44
C ARG A 227 -4.14 3.84 -2.39
N PHE A 228 -3.44 2.83 -1.91
CA PHE A 228 -2.53 2.02 -2.72
C PHE A 228 -3.28 1.31 -3.84
N LEU A 229 -4.36 0.57 -3.53
CA LEU A 229 -5.16 -0.15 -4.51
C LEU A 229 -5.75 0.79 -5.58
N SER A 230 -6.27 1.95 -5.19
CA SER A 230 -6.81 2.92 -6.15
C SER A 230 -5.73 3.51 -7.07
N SER A 231 -4.48 3.65 -6.61
CA SER A 231 -3.39 4.15 -7.44
C SER A 231 -2.98 3.19 -8.55
N LEU A 232 -3.15 1.87 -8.34
CA LEU A 232 -2.79 0.84 -9.31
C LEU A 232 -3.66 0.87 -10.59
N PHE A 233 -4.87 1.42 -10.54
CA PHE A 233 -5.69 1.63 -11.74
C PHE A 233 -5.07 2.64 -12.70
N ASN A 234 -4.35 3.63 -12.18
CA ASN A 234 -3.71 4.67 -12.97
C ASN A 234 -2.29 4.29 -13.42
N TRP A 235 -1.79 3.13 -12.99
CA TRP A 235 -0.45 2.66 -13.33
C TRP A 235 -0.37 2.11 -14.76
N ASN A 236 -1.30 1.21 -15.15
CA ASN A 236 -1.28 0.57 -16.46
C ASN A 236 -2.70 0.22 -16.90
N ILE A 237 -3.10 0.69 -18.09
CA ILE A 237 -4.45 0.46 -18.64
C ILE A 237 -4.80 -1.02 -18.80
N ASN A 238 -3.82 -1.85 -19.19
CA ASN A 238 -4.05 -3.29 -19.36
C ASN A 238 -4.26 -4.01 -18.02
N PHE A 239 -3.71 -3.45 -16.94
CA PHE A 239 -3.85 -4.00 -15.60
C PHE A 239 -5.26 -3.78 -15.02
N ILE A 240 -6.00 -2.78 -15.50
CA ILE A 240 -7.39 -2.48 -15.05
C ILE A 240 -8.30 -3.69 -15.24
N LYS A 241 -8.22 -4.36 -16.39
CA LYS A 241 -9.03 -5.56 -16.66
C LYS A 241 -8.69 -6.72 -15.74
N MET A 242 -7.40 -6.89 -15.42
CA MET A 242 -6.94 -7.93 -14.50
C MET A 242 -7.42 -7.65 -13.07
N ILE A 243 -7.30 -6.41 -12.61
CA ILE A 243 -7.83 -5.95 -11.31
C ILE A 243 -9.33 -6.23 -11.21
N HIS A 244 -10.09 -5.79 -12.22
CA HIS A 244 -11.54 -5.96 -12.21
C HIS A 244 -11.94 -7.43 -12.21
N GLY A 245 -11.27 -8.27 -13.01
CA GLY A 245 -11.46 -9.71 -13.03
C GLY A 245 -11.17 -10.36 -11.67
N ALA A 246 -10.05 -10.01 -11.02
CA ALA A 246 -9.69 -10.53 -9.71
C ALA A 246 -10.75 -10.18 -8.65
N ILE A 247 -11.20 -8.92 -8.60
CA ILE A 247 -12.26 -8.48 -7.68
C ILE A 247 -13.57 -9.22 -7.95
N LYS A 248 -14.02 -9.30 -9.21
CA LYS A 248 -15.27 -9.98 -9.58
C LYS A 248 -15.29 -11.45 -9.16
N ASN A 249 -14.21 -12.16 -9.43
CA ASN A 249 -14.10 -13.58 -9.10
C ASN A 249 -14.17 -13.83 -7.58
N GLN A 250 -13.80 -12.86 -6.77
CA GLN A 250 -13.78 -12.97 -5.31
C GLN A 250 -14.96 -12.30 -4.61
N LEU A 251 -15.84 -11.60 -5.34
CA LEU A 251 -17.00 -10.91 -4.74
C LEU A 251 -17.82 -11.82 -3.85
N GLN A 252 -18.00 -13.08 -4.23
CA GLN A 252 -18.79 -14.05 -3.45
C GLN A 252 -18.11 -14.42 -2.13
N GLY A 253 -16.77 -14.50 -2.10
CA GLY A 253 -15.99 -14.87 -0.90
C GLY A 253 -15.77 -13.71 0.07
N LEU A 254 -15.84 -12.47 -0.40
CA LEU A 254 -15.60 -11.30 0.44
C LEU A 254 -16.79 -10.97 1.33
N PRO A 255 -16.57 -10.49 2.58
CA PRO A 255 -17.63 -10.00 3.45
C PRO A 255 -18.43 -8.86 2.80
N LYS A 256 -19.77 -8.91 2.92
CA LYS A 256 -20.68 -7.90 2.34
C LYS A 256 -20.38 -6.48 2.87
N SER A 257 -19.87 -6.35 4.09
CA SER A 257 -19.46 -5.06 4.67
C SER A 257 -18.32 -4.38 3.92
N LEU A 258 -17.48 -5.13 3.19
CA LEU A 258 -16.36 -4.58 2.43
C LEU A 258 -16.75 -3.98 1.09
N MET A 259 -17.98 -4.18 0.63
CA MET A 259 -18.43 -3.69 -0.68
C MET A 259 -18.37 -2.16 -0.79
N VAL A 260 -18.59 -1.45 0.30
CA VAL A 260 -18.46 0.01 0.37
C VAL A 260 -17.00 0.42 0.14
N HIS A 261 -16.05 -0.28 0.74
CA HIS A 261 -14.62 -0.01 0.56
C HIS A 261 -14.13 -0.37 -0.84
N ILE A 262 -14.66 -1.46 -1.43
CA ILE A 262 -14.39 -1.80 -2.83
C ILE A 262 -14.92 -0.69 -3.75
N ALA A 263 -16.14 -0.23 -3.55
CA ALA A 263 -16.71 0.89 -4.31
C ALA A 263 -15.87 2.15 -4.17
N GLU A 264 -15.39 2.44 -2.98
CA GLU A 264 -14.50 3.58 -2.70
C GLU A 264 -13.18 3.48 -3.46
N ILE A 265 -12.60 2.27 -3.60
CA ILE A 265 -11.37 2.06 -4.39
C ILE A 265 -11.60 2.44 -5.86
N TYR A 266 -12.68 1.94 -6.47
CA TYR A 266 -13.04 2.32 -7.86
C TYR A 266 -13.34 3.80 -7.99
N PHE A 267 -14.05 4.37 -7.05
CA PHE A 267 -14.40 5.78 -7.04
C PHE A 267 -13.16 6.69 -6.96
N ARG A 268 -12.22 6.38 -6.08
CA ARG A 268 -10.95 7.11 -5.96
C ARG A 268 -10.09 6.96 -7.23
N ALA A 269 -10.08 5.75 -7.82
CA ALA A 269 -9.37 5.50 -9.07
C ALA A 269 -9.96 6.34 -10.21
N TRP A 270 -11.29 6.31 -10.38
CA TRP A 270 -12.01 7.09 -11.38
C TRP A 270 -11.77 8.61 -11.22
N LYS A 271 -11.84 9.10 -9.99
CA LYS A 271 -11.67 10.53 -9.72
C LYS A 271 -10.27 11.08 -10.05
N LYS A 272 -9.26 10.24 -10.03
CA LYS A 272 -7.87 10.59 -10.38
C LYS A 272 -7.52 10.29 -11.83
N ALA A 273 -8.36 9.51 -12.50
CA ALA A 273 -8.13 9.10 -13.87
C ALA A 273 -8.48 10.19 -14.89
N SER A 274 -7.86 10.12 -16.04
CA SER A 274 -8.16 10.96 -17.20
C SER A 274 -8.02 10.17 -18.51
N GLY A 275 -8.63 10.67 -19.58
CA GLY A 275 -8.52 10.08 -20.91
C GLY A 275 -8.86 8.59 -20.97
N LYS A 276 -8.04 7.80 -21.62
CA LYS A 276 -8.26 6.35 -21.83
C LYS A 276 -8.35 5.53 -20.55
N ILE A 277 -7.67 5.94 -19.47
CA ILE A 277 -7.73 5.25 -18.18
C ILE A 277 -9.12 5.45 -17.55
N MET A 278 -9.63 6.68 -17.59
CA MET A 278 -10.98 6.99 -17.09
C MET A 278 -12.04 6.21 -17.89
N GLU A 279 -11.95 6.19 -19.21
CA GLU A 279 -12.84 5.41 -20.06
C GLU A 279 -12.79 3.90 -19.77
N ALA A 280 -11.59 3.36 -19.49
CA ALA A 280 -11.44 1.95 -19.15
C ALA A 280 -12.08 1.62 -17.78
N ILE A 281 -12.00 2.52 -16.80
CA ILE A 281 -12.67 2.35 -15.50
C ILE A 281 -14.19 2.46 -15.66
N GLU A 282 -14.66 3.46 -16.40
CA GLU A 282 -16.10 3.68 -16.63
C GLU A 282 -16.73 2.51 -17.37
N ASN A 283 -16.25 2.24 -18.59
CA ASN A 283 -16.87 1.25 -19.48
C ASN A 283 -16.48 -0.20 -19.12
N GLY A 284 -15.24 -0.41 -18.64
CA GLY A 284 -14.73 -1.74 -18.33
C GLY A 284 -15.05 -2.24 -16.91
N CYS A 285 -15.31 -1.33 -15.96
CA CYS A 285 -15.50 -1.70 -14.56
C CYS A 285 -16.88 -1.27 -14.05
N ILE A 286 -17.16 0.04 -14.01
CA ILE A 286 -18.39 0.57 -13.40
C ILE A 286 -19.60 0.12 -14.21
N GLN A 287 -19.54 0.24 -15.55
CA GLN A 287 -20.64 -0.21 -16.43
C GLN A 287 -20.83 -1.72 -16.36
N ASP A 288 -19.77 -2.52 -16.20
CA ASP A 288 -19.88 -3.96 -15.99
C ASP A 288 -20.64 -4.30 -14.68
N PHE A 289 -20.39 -3.57 -13.58
CA PHE A 289 -21.21 -3.70 -12.38
C PHE A 289 -22.67 -3.33 -12.62
N MET A 290 -22.97 -2.30 -13.41
CA MET A 290 -24.33 -1.94 -13.77
C MET A 290 -25.01 -3.06 -14.55
N HIS A 291 -24.34 -3.66 -15.53
CA HIS A 291 -24.85 -4.84 -16.25
C HIS A 291 -25.15 -6.00 -15.30
N HIS A 292 -24.23 -6.29 -14.37
CA HIS A 292 -24.44 -7.35 -13.39
C HIS A 292 -25.59 -7.04 -12.43
N GLY A 293 -25.76 -5.78 -12.02
CA GLY A 293 -26.87 -5.33 -11.18
C GLY A 293 -28.23 -5.51 -11.84
N VAL A 294 -28.29 -5.42 -13.17
CA VAL A 294 -29.53 -5.61 -13.96
C VAL A 294 -29.76 -7.08 -14.29
N HIS A 295 -28.74 -7.81 -14.74
CA HIS A 295 -28.91 -9.12 -15.36
C HIS A 295 -28.70 -10.32 -14.43
N LEU A 296 -28.00 -10.18 -13.29
CA LEU A 296 -27.83 -11.28 -12.36
C LEU A 296 -29.13 -11.60 -11.61
N PRO A 297 -29.45 -12.89 -11.40
CA PRO A 297 -30.59 -13.29 -10.56
C PRO A 297 -30.47 -12.75 -9.13
N ARG A 298 -31.56 -12.26 -8.55
CA ARG A 298 -31.55 -11.71 -7.17
C ARG A 298 -31.10 -12.72 -6.12
N ARG A 299 -31.36 -14.01 -6.33
CA ARG A 299 -30.91 -15.10 -5.47
C ARG A 299 -29.39 -15.32 -5.52
N SER A 300 -28.69 -14.75 -6.50
CA SER A 300 -27.24 -14.81 -6.57
C SER A 300 -26.61 -14.00 -5.42
N PRO A 301 -25.68 -14.58 -4.65
CA PRO A 301 -24.97 -13.85 -3.60
C PRO A 301 -24.15 -12.67 -4.14
N VAL A 302 -23.77 -12.73 -5.41
CA VAL A 302 -23.02 -11.67 -6.11
C VAL A 302 -23.92 -10.47 -6.41
N HIS A 303 -25.20 -10.69 -6.77
CA HIS A 303 -26.14 -9.60 -7.10
C HIS A 303 -26.25 -8.57 -5.96
N SER A 304 -26.48 -9.03 -4.72
CA SER A 304 -26.62 -8.12 -3.58
C SER A 304 -25.33 -7.35 -3.26
N ARG A 305 -24.16 -7.91 -3.60
CA ARG A 305 -22.85 -7.25 -3.42
C ARG A 305 -22.61 -6.19 -4.48
N VAL A 306 -22.90 -6.51 -5.74
CA VAL A 306 -22.83 -5.57 -6.86
C VAL A 306 -23.75 -4.37 -6.62
N ARG A 307 -24.98 -4.61 -6.19
CA ARG A 307 -25.91 -3.53 -5.82
C ARG A 307 -25.34 -2.62 -4.74
N LYS A 308 -24.67 -3.18 -3.74
CA LYS A 308 -24.06 -2.38 -2.67
C LYS A 308 -22.88 -1.53 -3.19
N VAL A 309 -22.14 -2.04 -4.17
CA VAL A 309 -21.10 -1.24 -4.87
C VAL A 309 -21.75 -0.09 -5.64
N LEU A 310 -22.80 -0.35 -6.41
CA LEU A 310 -23.51 0.68 -7.20
C LEU A 310 -24.18 1.72 -6.30
N SER A 311 -24.80 1.32 -5.19
CA SER A 311 -25.41 2.22 -4.22
C SER A 311 -24.42 3.26 -3.68
N TYR A 312 -23.14 2.91 -3.51
CA TYR A 312 -22.12 3.87 -3.14
C TYR A 312 -21.99 5.01 -4.17
N PHE A 313 -21.96 4.69 -5.47
CA PHE A 313 -21.90 5.69 -6.53
C PHE A 313 -23.15 6.57 -6.56
N HIS A 314 -24.35 5.99 -6.36
CA HIS A 314 -25.58 6.75 -6.28
C HIS A 314 -25.57 7.79 -5.15
N HIS A 315 -25.05 7.43 -3.97
CA HIS A 315 -24.90 8.36 -2.84
C HIS A 315 -23.86 9.46 -3.09
N GLN A 316 -22.86 9.22 -3.96
CA GLN A 316 -21.87 10.25 -4.29
C GLN A 316 -22.41 11.30 -5.29
N LYS A 317 -23.52 11.04 -5.94
CA LYS A 317 -24.12 11.89 -6.99
C LYS A 317 -24.33 13.35 -6.52
N GLU A 318 -24.88 13.52 -5.33
CA GLU A 318 -25.19 14.84 -4.78
C GLU A 318 -23.98 15.53 -4.13
N VAL A 319 -22.98 14.75 -3.77
CA VAL A 319 -21.84 15.22 -2.97
C VAL A 319 -20.61 15.56 -3.84
N ARG A 320 -20.50 14.92 -5.01
CA ARG A 320 -19.28 14.96 -5.83
C ARG A 320 -19.57 15.34 -7.29
N GLN A 321 -18.89 16.39 -7.74
CA GLN A 321 -18.98 16.86 -9.12
C GLN A 321 -18.55 15.79 -10.14
N GLY A 322 -19.26 15.69 -11.26
CA GLY A 322 -18.99 14.78 -12.36
C GLY A 322 -19.57 13.37 -12.20
N VAL A 323 -20.03 12.99 -10.99
CA VAL A 323 -20.61 11.65 -10.75
C VAL A 323 -21.94 11.50 -11.45
N GLU A 324 -22.79 12.54 -11.42
CA GLU A 324 -24.08 12.52 -12.07
C GLU A 324 -23.96 12.37 -13.59
N GLU A 325 -23.03 13.09 -14.20
CA GLU A 325 -22.70 12.96 -15.63
C GLU A 325 -22.23 11.56 -16.01
N MET A 326 -21.31 11.01 -15.20
CA MET A 326 -20.84 9.63 -15.38
C MET A 326 -21.99 8.64 -15.27
N LEU A 327 -22.83 8.74 -14.24
CA LEU A 327 -24.00 7.86 -14.07
C LEU A 327 -24.98 7.97 -15.24
N TYR A 328 -25.28 9.18 -15.71
CA TYR A 328 -26.14 9.38 -16.89
C TYR A 328 -25.56 8.66 -18.10
N LYS A 329 -24.29 8.92 -18.43
CA LYS A 329 -23.59 8.33 -19.56
C LYS A 329 -23.63 6.80 -19.52
N LEU A 330 -23.34 6.20 -18.37
CA LEU A 330 -23.21 4.75 -18.24
C LEU A 330 -24.54 4.02 -18.13
N TYR A 331 -25.52 4.61 -17.44
CA TYR A 331 -26.85 3.98 -17.26
C TYR A 331 -27.74 4.10 -18.48
N LYS A 332 -27.63 5.18 -19.27
CA LYS A 332 -28.50 5.39 -20.44
C LYS A 332 -28.64 4.16 -21.34
N PRO A 333 -27.57 3.46 -21.77
CA PRO A 333 -27.70 2.28 -22.62
C PRO A 333 -28.20 1.02 -21.88
N ILE A 334 -28.13 0.98 -20.56
CA ILE A 334 -28.40 -0.24 -19.77
C ILE A 334 -29.80 -0.21 -19.17
N LEU A 335 -30.15 0.84 -18.42
CA LEU A 335 -31.42 0.91 -17.68
C LEU A 335 -32.62 0.92 -18.62
N TRP A 336 -32.62 1.75 -19.67
CA TRP A 336 -33.74 1.84 -20.61
C TRP A 336 -33.99 0.52 -21.35
N ARG A 337 -32.92 -0.21 -21.70
CA ARG A 337 -33.04 -1.56 -22.29
C ARG A 337 -33.53 -2.57 -21.24
N GLY A 338 -32.99 -2.48 -20.01
CA GLY A 338 -33.37 -3.34 -18.89
C GLY A 338 -34.83 -3.20 -18.53
N LEU A 339 -35.38 -1.97 -18.48
CA LEU A 339 -36.83 -1.71 -18.23
C LEU A 339 -37.76 -2.30 -19.28
N LYS A 340 -37.29 -2.46 -20.51
CA LYS A 340 -38.03 -3.04 -21.65
C LYS A 340 -37.71 -4.52 -21.92
N ALA A 341 -36.90 -5.16 -21.07
CA ALA A 341 -36.48 -6.55 -21.26
C ALA A 341 -37.68 -7.52 -21.16
N ARG A 342 -37.63 -8.61 -21.93
CA ARG A 342 -38.66 -9.67 -21.88
C ARG A 342 -38.67 -10.39 -20.52
N ASN A 343 -37.51 -10.56 -19.89
CA ASN A 343 -37.38 -11.20 -18.60
C ASN A 343 -37.85 -10.26 -17.48
N SER A 344 -38.83 -10.69 -16.70
CA SER A 344 -39.47 -9.92 -15.61
C SER A 344 -38.45 -9.60 -14.48
N GLU A 345 -37.53 -10.52 -14.17
CA GLU A 345 -36.52 -10.31 -13.15
C GLU A 345 -35.54 -9.20 -13.58
N VAL A 346 -35.13 -9.17 -14.85
CA VAL A 346 -34.30 -8.12 -15.43
C VAL A 346 -34.99 -6.75 -15.35
N ARG A 347 -36.30 -6.69 -15.74
CA ARG A 347 -37.08 -5.44 -15.62
C ARG A 347 -37.16 -4.97 -14.18
N SER A 348 -37.43 -5.86 -13.27
CA SER A 348 -37.52 -5.55 -11.85
C SER A 348 -36.20 -5.11 -11.24
N ASN A 349 -35.08 -5.72 -11.64
CA ASN A 349 -33.74 -5.29 -11.23
C ASN A 349 -33.41 -3.90 -11.78
N ALA A 350 -33.70 -3.66 -13.06
CA ALA A 350 -33.48 -2.34 -13.69
C ALA A 350 -34.31 -1.25 -13.00
N ALA A 351 -35.63 -1.54 -12.70
CA ALA A 351 -36.49 -0.58 -12.01
C ALA A 351 -35.95 -0.23 -10.61
N LEU A 352 -35.47 -1.21 -9.85
CA LEU A 352 -34.90 -0.97 -8.52
C LEU A 352 -33.61 -0.18 -8.56
N LEU A 353 -32.74 -0.43 -9.53
CA LEU A 353 -31.54 0.37 -9.69
C LEU A 353 -31.86 1.79 -10.14
N PHE A 354 -32.87 1.95 -11.00
CA PHE A 354 -33.29 3.26 -11.44
C PHE A 354 -33.88 4.10 -10.31
N VAL A 355 -34.72 3.51 -9.45
CA VAL A 355 -35.26 4.18 -8.25
C VAL A 355 -34.14 4.67 -7.34
N GLU A 356 -33.08 3.88 -7.14
CA GLU A 356 -31.94 4.29 -6.32
C GLU A 356 -31.10 5.42 -6.97
N ALA A 357 -30.99 5.43 -8.30
CA ALA A 357 -30.21 6.42 -9.04
C ALA A 357 -30.99 7.69 -9.42
N PHE A 358 -32.32 7.64 -9.39
CA PHE A 358 -33.23 8.73 -9.82
C PHE A 358 -33.11 9.98 -8.93
N PRO A 359 -33.26 11.21 -9.47
CA PRO A 359 -33.20 11.52 -10.90
C PRO A 359 -31.80 11.43 -11.46
N ILE A 360 -31.67 11.00 -12.73
CA ILE A 360 -30.38 11.00 -13.45
C ILE A 360 -30.38 12.18 -14.41
N ARG A 361 -29.68 13.25 -14.06
CA ARG A 361 -29.70 14.51 -14.79
C ARG A 361 -28.75 14.50 -15.97
N HIS A 362 -29.17 15.05 -17.09
CA HIS A 362 -28.33 15.25 -18.28
C HIS A 362 -27.45 16.51 -18.10
N PRO A 363 -26.14 16.41 -18.23
CA PRO A 363 -25.22 17.53 -17.92
C PRO A 363 -25.34 18.75 -18.86
N GLY A 364 -25.92 18.58 -20.03
CA GLY A 364 -26.05 19.64 -21.03
C GLY A 364 -27.46 20.26 -21.12
N PHE A 365 -28.40 19.85 -20.25
CA PHE A 365 -29.78 20.36 -20.31
C PHE A 365 -29.94 21.63 -19.47
N ASN A 366 -30.71 22.61 -20.00
CA ASN A 366 -31.18 23.74 -19.23
C ASN A 366 -32.30 23.30 -18.24
N ALA A 367 -32.79 24.19 -17.38
CA ALA A 367 -33.77 23.86 -16.35
C ALA A 367 -35.06 23.25 -16.93
N ILE A 368 -35.56 23.78 -18.05
CA ILE A 368 -36.83 23.37 -18.69
C ILE A 368 -36.63 21.97 -19.33
N GLU A 369 -35.53 21.77 -20.04
CA GLU A 369 -35.18 20.48 -20.63
C GLU A 369 -34.95 19.42 -19.56
N MET A 370 -34.36 19.81 -18.45
CA MET A 370 -34.15 18.94 -17.29
C MET A 370 -35.46 18.47 -16.67
N ASP A 371 -36.42 19.38 -16.45
CA ASP A 371 -37.72 19.02 -15.91
C ASP A 371 -38.49 18.07 -16.84
N SER A 372 -38.44 18.31 -18.14
CA SER A 372 -39.02 17.42 -19.14
C SER A 372 -38.38 16.04 -19.16
N GLU A 373 -37.05 15.96 -19.07
CA GLU A 373 -36.32 14.68 -19.02
C GLU A 373 -36.60 13.90 -17.72
N ILE A 374 -36.65 14.59 -16.59
CA ILE A 374 -37.01 13.98 -15.29
C ILE A 374 -38.44 13.45 -15.33
N GLN A 375 -39.37 14.20 -15.90
CA GLN A 375 -40.75 13.76 -16.08
C GLN A 375 -40.84 12.48 -16.94
N LYS A 376 -40.11 12.45 -18.06
CA LYS A 376 -40.02 11.28 -18.93
C LYS A 376 -39.40 10.08 -18.21
N GLN A 377 -38.33 10.26 -17.45
CA GLN A 377 -37.72 9.19 -16.65
C GLN A 377 -38.74 8.63 -15.62
N PHE A 378 -39.49 9.51 -14.98
CA PHE A 378 -40.56 9.11 -14.06
C PHE A 378 -41.64 8.29 -14.73
N GLU A 379 -42.12 8.72 -15.91
CA GLU A 379 -43.13 7.98 -16.67
C GLU A 379 -42.64 6.61 -17.12
N GLU A 380 -41.40 6.50 -17.61
CA GLU A 380 -40.79 5.22 -17.99
C GLU A 380 -40.65 4.27 -16.78
N LEU A 381 -40.25 4.79 -15.61
CA LEU A 381 -40.13 4.04 -14.38
C LEU A 381 -41.51 3.56 -13.90
N TYR A 382 -42.51 4.45 -13.86
CA TYR A 382 -43.86 4.14 -13.45
C TYR A 382 -44.52 3.08 -14.36
N GLY A 383 -44.40 3.24 -15.68
CA GLY A 383 -44.86 2.25 -16.65
C GLY A 383 -44.21 0.89 -16.45
N SER A 384 -42.91 0.85 -16.12
CA SER A 384 -42.20 -0.40 -15.86
C SER A 384 -42.64 -1.11 -14.58
N LEU A 385 -43.02 -0.36 -13.52
CA LEU A 385 -43.49 -0.91 -12.25
C LEU A 385 -44.88 -1.53 -12.38
N VAL A 386 -45.76 -0.96 -13.22
CA VAL A 386 -47.10 -1.49 -13.46
C VAL A 386 -47.09 -2.88 -14.12
N PHE A 387 -46.08 -3.17 -14.95
CA PHE A 387 -45.88 -4.46 -15.61
C PHE A 387 -45.09 -5.51 -14.81
N VAL A 388 -44.73 -5.23 -13.56
CA VAL A 388 -43.99 -6.15 -12.68
C VAL A 388 -44.92 -7.01 -11.82
N LYS A 389 -46.23 -6.77 -11.88
CA LYS A 389 -47.23 -7.69 -11.30
C LYS A 389 -47.34 -8.94 -12.21
#